data_2c0c2f0b07f29bbe12e4b4a9611fa2d1
#
_entry.id   2c0c2f0b07f29bbe12e4b4a9611fa2d1
#
_cell.length_a   1.000
_cell.length_b   1.000
_cell.length_c   1.000
_cell.angle_alpha   90.00
_cell.angle_beta   90.00
_cell.angle_gamma   90.00
#
_symmetry.space_group_name_H-M   'P 1'
#
loop_
_entity.id
_entity.type
_entity.pdbx_description
1 polymer ?
#
loop_
_entity_poly.entity_id
_entity_poly.type
_entity_poly.pdbx_seq_one_letter_code
_entity_poly.pdbx_strand_id
1 'polypeptide(L)'
;MCIRDSFTDMGMEITNEAIQVFGGYGYTKDQGIEQLFRDNRITPIYEGTNSVQAIDFVFRKISQKKVFENFMKYVDTEIQNCSKVDNLNEHVKKISELKNILSDFTDWISPNGNTPKDDISASCNDYLRFFGYFCLSFIWLKTMRKSYENLENNKEFYEDKLNTGNYYFDKILPRAESHYKSAISGSKYTMSAKFN
;
A
#
# COMPACT_ATOMS: atom_id res chain seq x y z
N MET A 1 7.36 8.65 1.27
CA MET A 1 7.54 7.83 2.47
C MET A 1 6.71 6.56 2.43
N CYS A 2 5.38 6.62 2.31
CA CYS A 2 4.54 5.41 2.20
C CYS A 2 4.92 4.48 1.03
N ILE A 3 5.36 5.05 -0.08
CA ILE A 3 5.87 4.28 -1.24
C ILE A 3 7.11 3.48 -0.86
N ARG A 4 8.04 4.06 -0.10
CA ARG A 4 9.26 3.37 0.34
C ARG A 4 8.92 2.10 1.12
N ASP A 5 8.10 2.23 2.14
CA ASP A 5 7.86 1.13 3.08
C ASP A 5 7.04 0.00 2.45
N SER A 6 6.05 0.34 1.62
CA SER A 6 5.33 -0.66 0.82
C SER A 6 6.23 -1.33 -0.22
N PHE A 7 7.12 -0.57 -0.88
CA PHE A 7 7.99 -1.12 -1.91
C PHE A 7 9.11 -1.97 -1.34
N THR A 8 9.62 -1.66 -0.15
CA THR A 8 10.65 -2.49 0.48
C THR A 8 10.11 -3.86 0.90
N ASP A 9 8.90 -3.91 1.49
CA ASP A 9 8.24 -5.17 1.84
C ASP A 9 7.87 -5.96 0.57
N MET A 10 7.29 -5.30 -0.45
CA MET A 10 6.98 -5.93 -1.74
C MET A 10 8.24 -6.40 -2.46
N GLY A 11 9.34 -5.65 -2.38
CA GLY A 11 10.62 -6.06 -2.93
C GLY A 11 11.12 -7.36 -2.32
N MET A 12 10.97 -7.53 -1.00
CA MET A 12 11.28 -8.79 -0.32
C MET A 12 10.38 -9.93 -0.78
N GLU A 13 9.07 -9.70 -0.90
CA GLU A 13 8.10 -10.69 -1.40
C GLU A 13 8.47 -11.10 -2.84
N ILE A 14 8.70 -10.15 -3.74
CA ILE A 14 9.02 -10.40 -5.15
C ILE A 14 10.33 -11.17 -5.30
N THR A 15 11.38 -10.78 -4.60
CA THR A 15 12.69 -11.46 -4.70
C THR A 15 12.64 -12.86 -4.09
N ASN A 16 11.84 -13.09 -3.03
CA ASN A 16 11.57 -14.41 -2.49
C ASN A 16 10.83 -15.30 -3.50
N GLU A 17 9.77 -14.79 -4.13
CA GLU A 17 9.02 -15.52 -5.15
C GLU A 17 9.88 -15.82 -6.39
N ALA A 18 10.78 -14.92 -6.75
CA ALA A 18 11.72 -15.17 -7.84
C ALA A 18 12.60 -16.42 -7.55
N ILE A 19 13.09 -16.61 -6.32
CA ILE A 19 13.80 -17.81 -5.92
C ILE A 19 12.91 -19.05 -6.10
N GLN A 20 11.62 -18.97 -5.72
CA GLN A 20 10.67 -20.09 -5.88
C GLN A 20 10.48 -20.46 -7.36
N VAL A 21 10.35 -19.46 -8.25
CA VAL A 21 10.22 -19.69 -9.71
C VAL A 21 11.43 -20.40 -10.29
N PHE A 22 12.63 -20.06 -9.83
CA PHE A 22 13.88 -20.72 -10.25
C PHE A 22 14.10 -22.08 -9.58
N GLY A 23 13.31 -22.42 -8.53
CA GLY A 23 13.49 -23.66 -7.77
C GLY A 23 14.86 -23.77 -7.13
N GLY A 24 15.44 -24.95 -7.08
CA GLY A 24 16.78 -25.17 -6.47
C GLY A 24 17.90 -24.32 -7.08
N TYR A 25 17.80 -24.00 -8.36
CA TYR A 25 18.77 -23.10 -9.02
C TYR A 25 18.73 -21.67 -8.49
N GLY A 26 17.54 -21.17 -8.09
CA GLY A 26 17.40 -19.84 -7.52
C GLY A 26 18.13 -19.67 -6.18
N TYR A 27 18.39 -20.77 -5.48
CA TYR A 27 19.15 -20.78 -4.22
C TYR A 27 20.67 -20.73 -4.44
N THR A 28 21.15 -21.13 -5.63
CA THR A 28 22.58 -21.14 -5.95
C THR A 28 23.07 -19.78 -6.47
N LYS A 29 24.38 -19.51 -6.32
CA LYS A 29 24.98 -18.23 -6.76
C LYS A 29 25.02 -18.07 -8.28
N ASP A 30 24.95 -19.17 -9.02
CA ASP A 30 25.15 -19.17 -10.48
C ASP A 30 24.09 -18.35 -11.22
N GLN A 31 22.87 -18.24 -10.68
CA GLN A 31 21.78 -17.51 -11.29
C GLN A 31 21.67 -16.05 -10.82
N GLY A 32 22.36 -15.67 -9.74
CA GLY A 32 22.33 -14.32 -9.18
C GLY A 32 21.01 -13.91 -8.50
N ILE A 33 19.96 -14.74 -8.53
CA ILE A 33 18.67 -14.43 -7.93
C ILE A 33 18.77 -14.36 -6.41
N GLU A 34 19.53 -15.25 -5.78
CA GLU A 34 19.77 -15.24 -4.33
C GLU A 34 20.45 -13.94 -3.87
N GLN A 35 21.31 -13.37 -4.71
CA GLN A 35 21.94 -12.08 -4.42
C GLN A 35 20.93 -10.95 -4.40
N LEU A 36 19.99 -10.90 -5.34
CA LEU A 36 18.94 -9.90 -5.35
C LEU A 36 18.10 -9.93 -4.06
N PHE A 37 17.79 -11.14 -3.57
CA PHE A 37 17.09 -11.30 -2.29
C PHE A 37 17.92 -10.78 -1.11
N ARG A 38 19.20 -11.14 -1.03
CA ARG A 38 20.11 -10.68 0.04
C ARG A 38 20.31 -9.16 0.00
N ASP A 39 20.51 -8.59 -1.18
CA ASP A 39 20.74 -7.16 -1.35
C ASP A 39 19.49 -6.37 -1.02
N ASN A 40 18.29 -6.89 -1.36
CA ASN A 40 17.05 -6.23 -1.02
C ASN A 40 16.76 -6.24 0.50
N ARG A 41 17.34 -7.18 1.27
CA ARG A 41 17.05 -7.32 2.71
C ARG A 41 17.37 -6.07 3.53
N ILE A 42 18.33 -5.27 3.10
CA ILE A 42 18.67 -4.02 3.81
C ILE A 42 17.59 -2.93 3.65
N THR A 43 16.79 -2.99 2.58
CA THR A 43 15.85 -1.91 2.23
C THR A 43 14.77 -1.65 3.29
N PRO A 44 14.18 -2.66 3.98
CA PRO A 44 13.24 -2.42 5.09
C PRO A 44 13.91 -2.10 6.43
N ILE A 45 15.25 -2.02 6.49
CA ILE A 45 16.00 -1.84 7.74
C ILE A 45 16.66 -0.46 7.83
N TYR A 46 17.39 -0.04 6.78
CA TYR A 46 18.22 1.17 6.82
C TYR A 46 17.39 2.45 6.89
N GLU A 47 17.98 3.52 7.41
CA GLU A 47 17.33 4.83 7.65
C GLU A 47 16.07 4.75 8.54
N GLY A 48 16.07 3.81 9.46
CA GLY A 48 14.93 3.45 10.31
C GLY A 48 14.11 2.32 9.70
N THR A 49 13.80 1.32 10.49
CA THR A 49 12.98 0.18 10.05
C THR A 49 11.60 0.63 9.60
N ASN A 50 10.91 -0.20 8.82
CA ASN A 50 9.55 0.08 8.39
C ASN A 50 8.63 0.40 9.59
N SER A 51 8.80 -0.27 10.73
CA SER A 51 8.03 0.02 11.95
C SER A 51 8.32 1.42 12.52
N VAL A 52 9.58 1.84 12.54
CA VAL A 52 9.96 3.21 12.98
C VAL A 52 9.35 4.25 12.03
N GLN A 53 9.37 4.00 10.74
CA GLN A 53 8.76 4.87 9.74
C GLN A 53 7.23 4.90 9.87
N ALA A 54 6.60 3.77 10.20
CA ALA A 54 5.15 3.70 10.43
C ALA A 54 4.73 4.55 11.64
N ILE A 55 5.47 4.46 12.75
CA ILE A 55 5.26 5.28 13.95
C ILE A 55 5.44 6.78 13.60
N ASP A 56 6.52 7.14 12.91
CA ASP A 56 6.76 8.52 12.47
C ASP A 56 5.63 9.03 11.55
N PHE A 57 5.15 8.19 10.65
CA PHE A 57 4.06 8.53 9.75
C PHE A 57 2.78 8.88 10.51
N VAL A 58 2.38 8.05 11.46
CA VAL A 58 1.16 8.27 12.26
C VAL A 58 1.31 9.46 13.20
N PHE A 59 2.35 9.44 14.07
CA PHE A 59 2.46 10.42 15.14
C PHE A 59 2.91 11.80 14.69
N ARG A 60 3.62 11.92 13.57
CA ARG A 60 4.17 13.19 13.11
C ARG A 60 3.56 13.72 11.82
N LYS A 61 3.27 12.85 10.85
CA LYS A 61 2.86 13.31 9.50
C LYS A 61 1.36 13.34 9.31
N ILE A 62 0.69 12.24 9.60
CA ILE A 62 -0.77 12.17 9.49
C ILE A 62 -1.46 13.02 10.56
N SER A 63 -0.85 13.18 11.74
CA SER A 63 -1.34 14.11 12.77
C SER A 63 -1.46 15.57 12.29
N GLN A 64 -0.78 15.93 11.19
CA GLN A 64 -0.95 17.22 10.52
C GLN A 64 -2.19 17.20 9.62
N LYS A 65 -3.36 17.37 10.21
CA LYS A 65 -4.68 17.27 9.56
C LYS A 65 -4.75 17.94 8.19
N LYS A 66 -4.19 19.15 8.05
CA LYS A 66 -4.19 19.91 6.79
C LYS A 66 -3.48 19.18 5.64
N VAL A 67 -2.42 18.41 5.94
CA VAL A 67 -1.68 17.64 4.92
C VAL A 67 -2.54 16.51 4.38
N PHE A 68 -3.20 15.77 5.28
CA PHE A 68 -4.12 14.70 4.89
C PHE A 68 -5.32 15.25 4.10
N GLU A 69 -5.95 16.32 4.56
CA GLU A 69 -7.07 16.95 3.84
C GLU A 69 -6.68 17.40 2.42
N ASN A 70 -5.50 17.99 2.24
CA ASN A 70 -5.03 18.38 0.91
C ASN A 70 -4.79 17.18 0.00
N PHE A 71 -4.24 16.08 0.55
CA PHE A 71 -4.09 14.83 -0.17
C PHE A 71 -5.44 14.27 -0.61
N MET A 72 -6.43 14.26 0.27
CA MET A 72 -7.78 13.75 -0.04
C MET A 72 -8.48 14.61 -1.11
N LYS A 73 -8.34 15.92 -1.10
CA LYS A 73 -8.83 16.81 -2.17
C LYS A 73 -8.19 16.50 -3.52
N TYR A 74 -6.89 16.20 -3.54
CA TYR A 74 -6.21 15.80 -4.77
C TYR A 74 -6.74 14.47 -5.29
N VAL A 75 -6.96 13.50 -4.41
CA VAL A 75 -7.58 12.22 -4.74
C VAL A 75 -8.98 12.42 -5.34
N ASP A 76 -9.80 13.27 -4.73
CA ASP A 76 -11.15 13.57 -5.23
C ASP A 76 -11.15 14.12 -6.64
N THR A 77 -10.23 15.06 -6.92
CA THR A 77 -10.10 15.63 -8.26
C THR A 77 -9.77 14.54 -9.30
N GLU A 78 -8.89 13.63 -8.97
CA GLU A 78 -8.52 12.54 -9.90
C GLU A 78 -9.63 11.49 -10.04
N ILE A 79 -10.36 11.17 -8.98
CA ILE A 79 -11.54 10.31 -9.05
C ILE A 79 -12.58 10.92 -10.01
N GLN A 80 -12.84 12.23 -9.90
CA GLN A 80 -13.74 12.94 -10.82
C GLN A 80 -13.25 12.91 -12.27
N ASN A 81 -11.92 13.00 -12.49
CA ASN A 81 -11.37 12.88 -13.83
C ASN A 81 -11.52 11.47 -14.41
N CYS A 82 -11.34 10.46 -13.57
CA CYS A 82 -11.45 9.05 -13.97
C CYS A 82 -12.91 8.62 -14.18
N SER A 83 -13.88 9.20 -13.47
CA SER A 83 -15.32 8.89 -13.64
C SER A 83 -15.88 9.34 -15.00
N LYS A 84 -15.12 10.10 -15.79
CA LYS A 84 -15.48 10.45 -17.17
C LYS A 84 -15.18 9.34 -18.18
N VAL A 85 -14.53 8.26 -17.75
CA VAL A 85 -14.18 7.12 -18.56
C VAL A 85 -15.02 5.93 -18.10
N ASP A 86 -16.04 5.56 -18.87
CA ASP A 86 -17.03 4.53 -18.51
C ASP A 86 -16.40 3.22 -18.06
N ASN A 87 -15.34 2.78 -18.74
CA ASN A 87 -14.62 1.56 -18.43
C ASN A 87 -13.92 1.57 -17.04
N LEU A 88 -13.87 2.71 -16.37
CA LEU A 88 -13.28 2.85 -15.03
C LEU A 88 -14.30 2.94 -13.88
N ASN A 89 -15.59 2.89 -14.16
CA ASN A 89 -16.64 3.09 -13.17
C ASN A 89 -16.53 2.13 -11.97
N GLU A 90 -16.22 0.86 -12.19
CA GLU A 90 -16.02 -0.12 -11.11
C GLU A 90 -14.78 0.22 -10.26
N HIS A 91 -13.68 0.61 -10.89
CA HIS A 91 -12.45 0.99 -10.21
C HIS A 91 -12.63 2.27 -9.40
N VAL A 92 -13.33 3.25 -9.96
CA VAL A 92 -13.72 4.49 -9.27
C VAL A 92 -14.56 4.18 -8.03
N LYS A 93 -15.51 3.26 -8.12
CA LYS A 93 -16.32 2.81 -6.98
C LYS A 93 -15.44 2.17 -5.90
N LYS A 94 -14.60 1.20 -6.26
CA LYS A 94 -13.68 0.52 -5.33
C LYS A 94 -12.77 1.52 -4.59
N ILE A 95 -12.20 2.50 -5.31
CA ILE A 95 -11.34 3.53 -4.68
C ILE A 95 -12.14 4.47 -3.78
N SER A 96 -13.36 4.84 -4.18
CA SER A 96 -14.20 5.70 -3.36
C SER A 96 -14.60 5.03 -2.04
N GLU A 97 -14.91 3.74 -2.07
CA GLU A 97 -15.17 2.93 -0.87
C GLU A 97 -13.91 2.85 0.01
N LEU A 98 -12.77 2.54 -0.58
CA LEU A 98 -11.49 2.45 0.14
C LEU A 98 -11.06 3.80 0.74
N LYS A 99 -11.36 4.92 0.05
CA LYS A 99 -11.13 6.27 0.53
C LYS A 99 -11.94 6.56 1.80
N ASN A 100 -13.19 6.12 1.87
CA ASN A 100 -14.01 6.27 3.07
C ASN A 100 -13.41 5.48 4.24
N ILE A 101 -13.02 4.23 4.00
CA ILE A 101 -12.32 3.40 5.00
C ILE A 101 -11.02 4.08 5.45
N LEU A 102 -10.24 4.65 4.52
CA LEU A 102 -9.01 5.36 4.87
C LEU A 102 -9.28 6.58 5.75
N SER A 103 -10.37 7.32 5.49
CA SER A 103 -10.76 8.46 6.31
C SER A 103 -11.10 8.02 7.74
N ASP A 104 -11.97 7.02 7.89
CA ASP A 104 -12.37 6.46 9.18
C ASP A 104 -11.17 5.89 9.94
N PHE A 105 -10.28 5.19 9.24
CA PHE A 105 -9.07 4.63 9.82
C PHE A 105 -8.09 5.72 10.27
N THR A 106 -7.98 6.80 9.49
CA THR A 106 -7.13 7.96 9.85
C THR A 106 -7.66 8.65 11.10
N ASP A 107 -8.97 8.80 11.22
CA ASP A 107 -9.59 9.38 12.43
C ASP A 107 -9.41 8.46 13.64
N TRP A 108 -9.56 7.15 13.46
CA TRP A 108 -9.37 6.16 14.53
C TRP A 108 -7.92 6.12 15.02
N ILE A 109 -6.91 6.14 14.13
CA ILE A 109 -5.48 6.04 14.48
C ILE A 109 -4.90 7.38 14.90
N SER A 110 -5.66 8.47 14.85
CA SER A 110 -5.17 9.80 15.16
C SER A 110 -4.68 9.89 16.62
N PRO A 111 -3.43 10.33 16.87
CA PRO A 111 -2.93 10.51 18.24
C PRO A 111 -3.69 11.56 19.05
N ASN A 112 -4.47 12.40 18.37
CA ASN A 112 -5.31 13.44 18.97
C ASN A 112 -6.77 12.98 19.18
N GLY A 113 -7.06 11.72 18.87
CA GLY A 113 -8.38 11.11 19.01
C GLY A 113 -8.58 10.44 20.37
N ASN A 114 -9.59 9.56 20.43
CA ASN A 114 -9.97 8.84 21.65
C ASN A 114 -9.38 7.42 21.73
N THR A 115 -8.70 6.95 20.70
CA THR A 115 -8.10 5.61 20.67
C THR A 115 -6.92 5.53 21.64
N PRO A 116 -6.82 4.47 22.46
CA PRO A 116 -5.70 4.28 23.36
C PRO A 116 -4.36 4.27 22.63
N LYS A 117 -3.32 4.86 23.22
CA LYS A 117 -1.99 4.98 22.59
C LYS A 117 -1.37 3.62 22.24
N ASP A 118 -1.61 2.61 23.05
CA ASP A 118 -1.10 1.24 22.80
C ASP A 118 -1.75 0.65 21.56
N ASP A 119 -3.06 0.87 21.36
CA ASP A 119 -3.79 0.44 20.17
C ASP A 119 -3.28 1.16 18.91
N ILE A 120 -3.06 2.47 19.00
CA ILE A 120 -2.45 3.27 17.92
C ILE A 120 -1.08 2.71 17.56
N SER A 121 -0.21 2.51 18.57
CA SER A 121 1.17 2.04 18.37
C SER A 121 1.22 0.64 17.74
N ALA A 122 0.38 -0.27 18.20
CA ALA A 122 0.26 -1.62 17.65
C ALA A 122 -0.20 -1.64 16.18
N SER A 123 -0.96 -0.62 15.77
CA SER A 123 -1.61 -0.56 14.46
C SER A 123 -0.85 0.27 13.41
N CYS A 124 0.24 0.95 13.79
CA CYS A 124 0.98 1.83 12.88
C CYS A 124 1.45 1.12 11.60
N ASN A 125 1.95 -0.10 11.70
CA ASN A 125 2.40 -0.87 10.53
C ASN A 125 1.26 -1.21 9.58
N ASP A 126 0.13 -1.66 10.12
CA ASP A 126 -1.04 -1.99 9.33
C ASP A 126 -1.63 -0.74 8.66
N TYR A 127 -1.65 0.40 9.37
CA TYR A 127 -2.06 1.68 8.79
C TYR A 127 -1.16 2.10 7.63
N LEU A 128 0.16 2.01 7.80
CA LEU A 128 1.12 2.35 6.75
C LEU A 128 0.94 1.49 5.50
N ARG A 129 0.73 0.18 5.67
CA ARG A 129 0.47 -0.75 4.56
C ARG A 129 -0.87 -0.47 3.89
N PHE A 130 -1.92 -0.27 4.65
CA PHE A 130 -3.22 0.13 4.10
C PHE A 130 -3.11 1.40 3.25
N PHE A 131 -2.45 2.43 3.79
CA PHE A 131 -2.22 3.68 3.09
C PHE A 131 -1.40 3.48 1.80
N GLY A 132 -0.40 2.60 1.84
CA GLY A 132 0.38 2.20 0.67
C GLY A 132 -0.48 1.57 -0.42
N TYR A 133 -1.34 0.61 -0.08
CA TYR A 133 -2.30 0.00 -1.03
C TYR A 133 -3.26 1.04 -1.61
N PHE A 134 -3.74 1.96 -0.79
CA PHE A 134 -4.58 3.06 -1.28
C PHE A 134 -3.83 3.94 -2.28
N CYS A 135 -2.62 4.39 -1.97
CA CYS A 135 -1.81 5.21 -2.88
C CYS A 135 -1.54 4.49 -4.21
N LEU A 136 -1.22 3.20 -4.17
CA LEU A 136 -0.98 2.40 -5.38
C LEU A 136 -2.26 2.24 -6.21
N SER A 137 -3.42 2.00 -5.58
CA SER A 137 -4.70 1.92 -6.30
C SER A 137 -5.03 3.25 -7.00
N PHE A 138 -4.76 4.35 -6.34
CA PHE A 138 -4.92 5.70 -6.89
C PHE A 138 -3.99 5.94 -8.10
N ILE A 139 -2.73 5.53 -8.01
CA ILE A 139 -1.77 5.63 -9.11
C ILE A 139 -2.20 4.73 -10.28
N TRP A 140 -2.65 3.51 -10.01
CA TRP A 140 -3.17 2.61 -11.04
C TRP A 140 -4.41 3.16 -11.71
N LEU A 141 -5.34 3.75 -10.98
CA LEU A 141 -6.52 4.40 -11.58
C LEU A 141 -6.11 5.50 -12.56
N LYS A 142 -5.14 6.35 -12.18
CA LYS A 142 -4.58 7.39 -13.09
C LYS A 142 -3.91 6.77 -14.32
N THR A 143 -3.13 5.72 -14.12
CA THR A 143 -2.42 5.01 -15.20
C THR A 143 -3.43 4.41 -16.17
N MET A 144 -4.46 3.74 -15.69
CA MET A 144 -5.51 3.15 -16.52
C MET A 144 -6.27 4.22 -17.31
N ARG A 145 -6.62 5.35 -16.70
CA ARG A 145 -7.22 6.48 -17.42
C ARG A 145 -6.32 6.95 -18.56
N LYS A 146 -5.03 7.15 -18.29
CA LYS A 146 -4.07 7.55 -19.32
C LYS A 146 -3.89 6.49 -20.40
N SER A 147 -4.00 5.22 -20.05
CA SER A 147 -3.95 4.12 -21.02
C SER A 147 -5.14 4.15 -21.95
N TYR A 148 -6.36 4.37 -21.46
CA TYR A 148 -7.54 4.54 -22.32
C TYR A 148 -7.44 5.77 -23.21
N GLU A 149 -6.92 6.90 -22.71
CA GLU A 149 -6.74 8.13 -23.50
C GLU A 149 -5.72 7.97 -24.64
N ASN A 150 -4.80 7.01 -24.56
CA ASN A 150 -3.71 6.83 -25.50
C ASN A 150 -3.71 5.45 -26.21
N LEU A 151 -4.78 4.70 -26.09
CA LEU A 151 -4.87 3.31 -26.57
C LEU A 151 -4.52 3.18 -28.07
N GLU A 152 -4.91 4.16 -28.89
CA GLU A 152 -4.65 4.17 -30.33
C GLU A 152 -3.16 4.42 -30.68
N ASN A 153 -2.39 5.06 -29.78
CA ASN A 153 -0.98 5.39 -30.03
C ASN A 153 -0.05 4.17 -29.94
N ASN A 154 -0.34 3.23 -29.02
CA ASN A 154 0.40 1.98 -28.86
C ASN A 154 -0.51 0.96 -28.15
N LYS A 155 -1.34 0.27 -28.90
CA LYS A 155 -2.39 -0.59 -28.41
C LYS A 155 -1.84 -1.66 -27.46
N GLU A 156 -0.83 -2.42 -27.88
CA GLU A 156 -0.25 -3.52 -27.12
C GLU A 156 0.26 -3.04 -25.73
N PHE A 157 1.05 -1.98 -25.71
CA PHE A 157 1.59 -1.42 -24.49
C PHE A 157 0.48 -0.95 -23.51
N TYR A 158 -0.54 -0.26 -24.01
CA TYR A 158 -1.59 0.26 -23.13
C TYR A 158 -2.59 -0.82 -22.70
N GLU A 159 -2.87 -1.83 -23.52
CA GLU A 159 -3.63 -3.01 -23.11
C GLU A 159 -2.92 -3.77 -21.98
N ASP A 160 -1.61 -3.96 -22.05
CA ASP A 160 -0.82 -4.57 -20.97
C ASP A 160 -0.87 -3.74 -19.67
N LYS A 161 -0.85 -2.41 -19.76
CA LYS A 161 -1.04 -1.54 -18.59
C LYS A 161 -2.44 -1.69 -17.98
N LEU A 162 -3.47 -1.79 -18.80
CA LEU A 162 -4.84 -2.03 -18.35
C LEU A 162 -4.98 -3.39 -17.67
N ASN A 163 -4.41 -4.44 -18.26
CA ASN A 163 -4.40 -5.80 -17.69
C ASN A 163 -3.68 -5.82 -16.32
N THR A 164 -2.52 -5.16 -16.22
CA THR A 164 -1.77 -5.05 -14.96
C THR A 164 -2.57 -4.28 -13.90
N GLY A 165 -3.22 -3.18 -14.30
CA GLY A 165 -4.10 -2.41 -13.42
C GLY A 165 -5.27 -3.25 -12.89
N ASN A 166 -5.97 -3.98 -13.77
CA ASN A 166 -7.05 -4.89 -13.39
C ASN A 166 -6.54 -5.97 -12.41
N TYR A 167 -5.39 -6.58 -12.69
CA TYR A 167 -4.77 -7.54 -11.78
C TYR A 167 -4.50 -6.93 -10.40
N TYR A 168 -3.99 -5.69 -10.36
CA TYR A 168 -3.77 -4.98 -9.09
C TYR A 168 -5.08 -4.84 -8.30
N PHE A 169 -6.14 -4.38 -8.93
CA PHE A 169 -7.44 -4.16 -8.28
C PHE A 169 -8.08 -5.46 -7.79
N ASP A 170 -7.89 -6.57 -8.52
CA ASP A 170 -8.56 -7.83 -8.20
C ASP A 170 -7.74 -8.74 -7.27
N LYS A 171 -6.41 -8.70 -7.35
CA LYS A 171 -5.52 -9.65 -6.63
C LYS A 171 -4.67 -9.02 -5.54
N ILE A 172 -4.34 -7.75 -5.67
CA ILE A 172 -3.42 -7.07 -4.74
C ILE A 172 -4.19 -6.18 -3.76
N LEU A 173 -5.06 -5.31 -4.27
CA LEU A 173 -5.81 -4.34 -3.48
C LEU A 173 -6.64 -4.96 -2.34
N PRO A 174 -7.28 -6.16 -2.48
CA PRO A 174 -8.03 -6.78 -1.39
C PRO A 174 -7.20 -7.04 -0.12
N ARG A 175 -5.87 -7.09 -0.22
CA ARG A 175 -4.98 -7.22 0.96
C ARG A 175 -5.12 -6.03 1.93
N ALA A 176 -5.51 -4.85 1.44
CA ALA A 176 -5.72 -3.67 2.26
C ALA A 176 -6.76 -3.91 3.37
N GLU A 177 -7.83 -4.63 3.06
CA GLU A 177 -8.90 -4.91 4.03
C GLU A 177 -8.40 -5.73 5.23
N SER A 178 -7.48 -6.67 5.02
CA SER A 178 -6.90 -7.46 6.11
C SER A 178 -6.09 -6.60 7.07
N HIS A 179 -5.35 -5.61 6.56
CA HIS A 179 -4.61 -4.67 7.39
C HIS A 179 -5.53 -3.76 8.22
N TYR A 180 -6.63 -3.29 7.62
CA TYR A 180 -7.62 -2.52 8.36
C TYR A 180 -8.24 -3.34 9.51
N LYS A 181 -8.69 -4.56 9.21
CA LYS A 181 -9.28 -5.46 10.21
C LYS A 181 -8.30 -5.84 11.31
N SER A 182 -7.03 -6.08 10.97
CA SER A 182 -5.97 -6.35 11.94
C SER A 182 -5.77 -5.16 12.87
N ALA A 183 -5.63 -3.97 12.32
CA ALA A 183 -5.38 -2.75 13.08
C ALA A 183 -6.47 -2.45 14.13
N ILE A 184 -7.74 -2.45 13.71
CA ILE A 184 -8.86 -2.12 14.61
C ILE A 184 -9.11 -3.16 15.72
N SER A 185 -8.45 -4.33 15.67
CA SER A 185 -8.50 -5.32 16.76
C SER A 185 -7.74 -4.87 18.02
N GLY A 186 -6.91 -3.82 17.89
CA GLY A 186 -6.20 -3.19 18.99
C GLY A 186 -5.00 -3.99 19.51
N SER A 187 -4.51 -3.59 20.68
CA SER A 187 -3.24 -4.06 21.28
C SER A 187 -3.40 -5.16 22.35
N LYS A 188 -4.63 -5.52 22.70
CA LYS A 188 -4.94 -6.36 23.86
C LYS A 188 -4.04 -7.59 23.98
N TYR A 189 -3.90 -8.36 22.93
CA TYR A 189 -3.14 -9.61 22.96
C TYR A 189 -1.63 -9.38 22.89
N THR A 190 -1.20 -8.34 22.18
CA THR A 190 0.21 -7.94 22.11
C THR A 190 0.71 -7.48 23.49
N MET A 191 -0.08 -6.65 24.18
CA MET A 191 0.29 -6.13 25.50
C MET A 191 0.12 -7.14 26.64
N SER A 192 -0.68 -8.18 26.46
CA SER A 192 -0.84 -9.25 27.46
C SER A 192 0.21 -10.35 27.37
N ALA A 193 1.01 -10.39 26.32
CA ALA A 193 2.05 -11.41 26.12
C ALA A 193 3.13 -11.30 27.21
N LYS A 194 3.45 -12.42 27.85
CA LYS A 194 4.55 -12.53 28.81
C LYS A 194 5.68 -13.33 28.17
N PHE A 195 6.84 -12.72 28.06
CA PHE A 195 8.07 -13.39 27.63
C PHE A 195 8.84 -13.79 28.88
N ASN A 196 8.99 -15.08 29.12
CA ASN A 196 9.78 -15.64 30.21
C ASN A 196 11.24 -15.77 29.77
#